data_6b6bf1761df1bc33d687469494bc2003
#
_entry.id   6b6bf1761df1bc33d687469494bc2003
#
_cell.length_a   1.000
_cell.length_b   1.000
_cell.length_c   1.000
_cell.angle_alpha   90.00
_cell.angle_beta   90.00
_cell.angle_gamma   90.00
#
_symmetry.space_group_name_H-M   'P 1'
#
loop_
_entity.id
_entity.type
_entity.pdbx_description
1 polymer ?
#
loop_
_entity_poly.entity_id
_entity_poly.type
_entity_poly.pdbx_seq_one_letter_code
_entity_poly.pdbx_strand_id
1 'polypeptide(L)'
;NAPNIIFIMADDHAAKAMSAYGKEINKTPNIDRIANEGIRLNHCYVTNSICTPSRAAILTGTYNHVNCVTTLNTPINNRLPNVAKHLQYGGYQTAIIGKWHLGEGEEHEPTGFDYWSVLPGQGDYFDPKFIEMGKEIEETGYATDIITSKCINWLSSRNKNQPFFLMCHHKAPHREWEPHPKNRKLYEE
;
A
#
# COMPACT_ATOMS: atom_id res chain seq x y z
N ASN A 1 -12.68 -18.76 -13.87
CA ASN A 1 -12.93 -17.82 -12.78
C ASN A 1 -11.74 -16.87 -12.66
N ALA A 2 -11.98 -15.57 -12.65
CA ALA A 2 -10.94 -14.58 -12.44
C ALA A 2 -10.41 -14.66 -10.99
N PRO A 3 -9.06 -14.60 -10.77
CA PRO A 3 -8.49 -14.69 -9.42
C PRO A 3 -8.76 -13.42 -8.60
N ASN A 4 -8.88 -13.56 -7.31
CA ASN A 4 -8.82 -12.42 -6.40
C ASN A 4 -7.36 -11.96 -6.27
N ILE A 5 -7.14 -10.66 -6.17
CA ILE A 5 -5.81 -10.06 -6.13
C ILE A 5 -5.69 -9.18 -4.88
N ILE A 6 -4.69 -9.46 -4.03
CA ILE A 6 -4.30 -8.59 -2.92
C ILE A 6 -2.85 -8.15 -3.16
N PHE A 7 -2.63 -6.86 -3.23
CA PHE A 7 -1.30 -6.26 -3.30
C PHE A 7 -0.99 -5.57 -1.97
N ILE A 8 -0.06 -6.13 -1.20
CA ILE A 8 0.37 -5.57 0.08
C ILE A 8 1.73 -4.91 -0.11
N MET A 9 1.83 -3.64 0.25
CA MET A 9 3.07 -2.87 0.16
C MET A 9 3.42 -2.28 1.52
N ALA A 10 4.69 -2.43 1.92
CA ALA A 10 5.29 -1.75 3.06
C ALA A 10 6.29 -0.72 2.53
N ASP A 11 6.37 0.44 3.18
CA ASP A 11 7.22 1.55 2.76
C ASP A 11 8.60 1.46 3.41
N ASP A 12 9.66 1.51 2.61
CA ASP A 12 11.06 1.39 3.04
C ASP A 12 11.39 0.05 3.76
N HIS A 13 10.71 -1.03 3.41
CA HIS A 13 10.92 -2.34 4.03
C HIS A 13 12.04 -3.11 3.33
N ALA A 14 13.22 -3.12 3.92
CA ALA A 14 14.38 -3.82 3.38
C ALA A 14 14.22 -5.35 3.45
N ALA A 15 14.70 -6.06 2.42
CA ALA A 15 14.72 -7.52 2.39
C ALA A 15 15.42 -8.12 3.63
N LYS A 16 16.46 -7.46 4.12
CA LYS A 16 17.20 -7.88 5.33
C LYS A 16 16.38 -7.88 6.62
N ALA A 17 15.26 -7.16 6.65
CA ALA A 17 14.35 -7.09 7.79
C ALA A 17 13.27 -8.19 7.75
N MET A 18 13.26 -9.04 6.73
CA MET A 18 12.34 -10.18 6.57
C MET A 18 13.09 -11.49 6.73
N SER A 19 12.67 -12.35 7.68
CA SER A 19 13.31 -13.65 7.95
C SER A 19 13.31 -14.59 6.75
N ALA A 20 12.34 -14.48 5.86
CA ALA A 20 12.28 -15.23 4.60
C ALA A 20 13.51 -15.05 3.70
N TYR A 21 14.26 -13.95 3.84
CA TYR A 21 15.50 -13.70 3.10
C TYR A 21 16.78 -14.09 3.85
N GLY A 22 16.67 -14.86 4.93
CA GLY A 22 17.80 -15.56 5.58
C GLY A 22 18.67 -14.72 6.51
N LYS A 23 18.17 -13.57 7.01
CA LYS A 23 18.85 -12.81 8.07
C LYS A 23 17.89 -12.62 9.24
N GLU A 24 18.23 -13.28 10.36
CA GLU A 24 17.38 -13.38 11.55
C GLU A 24 17.45 -12.13 12.45
N ILE A 25 17.41 -10.91 11.86
CA ILE A 25 17.27 -9.69 12.66
C ILE A 25 15.86 -9.63 13.25
N ASN A 26 14.86 -9.93 12.42
CA ASN A 26 13.45 -9.97 12.80
C ASN A 26 12.86 -11.34 12.50
N LYS A 27 11.84 -11.72 13.26
CA LYS A 27 10.99 -12.87 12.94
C LYS A 27 9.72 -12.37 12.25
N THR A 28 9.53 -12.78 11.00
CA THR A 28 8.37 -12.39 10.16
C THR A 28 7.55 -13.59 9.72
N PRO A 29 6.95 -14.36 10.67
CA PRO A 29 6.39 -15.69 10.37
C PRO A 29 5.25 -15.67 9.34
N ASN A 30 4.47 -14.62 9.27
CA ASN A 30 3.38 -14.50 8.29
C ASN A 30 3.90 -14.16 6.89
N ILE A 31 4.96 -13.36 6.77
CA ILE A 31 5.65 -13.10 5.50
C ILE A 31 6.35 -14.38 5.04
N ASP A 32 7.02 -15.08 5.96
CA ASP A 32 7.70 -16.36 5.68
C ASP A 32 6.71 -17.41 5.18
N ARG A 33 5.48 -17.45 5.72
CA ARG A 33 4.43 -18.35 5.23
C ARG A 33 4.10 -18.05 3.76
N ILE A 34 3.95 -16.77 3.37
CA ILE A 34 3.71 -16.41 1.98
C ILE A 34 4.87 -16.87 1.09
N ALA A 35 6.12 -16.70 1.55
CA ALA A 35 7.29 -17.13 0.81
C ALA A 35 7.37 -18.66 0.67
N ASN A 36 6.96 -19.42 1.69
CA ASN A 36 7.02 -20.87 1.72
C ASN A 36 5.87 -21.56 0.95
N GLU A 37 4.68 -20.97 0.99
CA GLU A 37 3.49 -21.49 0.31
C GLU A 37 3.32 -20.94 -1.12
N GLY A 38 4.09 -19.93 -1.49
CA GLY A 38 4.06 -19.26 -2.77
C GLY A 38 5.42 -19.15 -3.43
N ILE A 39 5.78 -17.94 -3.91
CA ILE A 39 7.04 -17.67 -4.59
C ILE A 39 7.77 -16.53 -3.88
N ARG A 40 9.05 -16.72 -3.61
CA ARG A 40 9.96 -15.68 -3.17
C ARG A 40 10.84 -15.22 -4.35
N LEU A 41 10.80 -13.94 -4.67
CA LEU A 41 11.61 -13.34 -5.72
C LEU A 41 12.93 -12.83 -5.11
N ASN A 42 14.06 -13.46 -5.46
CA ASN A 42 15.39 -13.06 -4.98
C ASN A 42 15.98 -11.89 -5.77
N HIS A 43 15.54 -11.71 -7.01
CA HIS A 43 15.98 -10.65 -7.91
C HIS A 43 14.75 -9.89 -8.42
N CYS A 44 14.39 -8.86 -7.69
CA CYS A 44 13.31 -7.95 -8.06
C CYS A 44 13.87 -6.51 -8.09
N TYR A 45 13.64 -5.81 -9.16
CA TYR A 45 14.20 -4.48 -9.40
C TYR A 45 13.08 -3.46 -9.52
N VAL A 46 13.33 -2.26 -9.03
CA VAL A 46 12.39 -1.13 -9.14
C VAL A 46 12.89 -0.15 -10.20
N THR A 47 11.97 0.51 -10.88
CA THR A 47 12.29 1.52 -11.90
C THR A 47 12.79 2.82 -11.28
N ASN A 48 12.37 3.12 -10.06
CA ASN A 48 12.78 4.26 -9.26
C ASN A 48 12.58 3.91 -7.78
N SER A 49 13.61 4.07 -6.96
CA SER A 49 13.65 3.62 -5.57
C SER A 49 13.16 4.67 -4.55
N ILE A 50 12.38 5.67 -4.97
CA ILE A 50 11.82 6.69 -4.09
C ILE A 50 10.29 6.65 -4.12
N CYS A 51 9.63 6.95 -3.00
CA CYS A 51 8.21 6.70 -2.73
C CYS A 51 7.25 7.08 -3.88
N THR A 52 7.09 8.37 -4.15
CA THR A 52 6.11 8.87 -5.14
C THR A 52 6.35 8.32 -6.55
N PRO A 53 7.57 8.38 -7.11
CA PRO A 53 7.85 7.77 -8.42
C PRO A 53 7.65 6.26 -8.46
N SER A 54 8.06 5.54 -7.42
CA SER A 54 7.86 4.08 -7.34
C SER A 54 6.37 3.71 -7.34
N ARG A 55 5.57 4.42 -6.54
CA ARG A 55 4.11 4.20 -6.47
C ARG A 55 3.42 4.50 -7.79
N ALA A 56 3.83 5.58 -8.47
CA ALA A 56 3.32 5.90 -9.80
C ALA A 56 3.67 4.81 -10.83
N ALA A 57 4.90 4.30 -10.82
CA ALA A 57 5.32 3.22 -11.71
C ALA A 57 4.55 1.92 -11.45
N ILE A 58 4.34 1.54 -10.19
CA ILE A 58 3.54 0.36 -9.80
C ILE A 58 2.09 0.52 -10.28
N LEU A 59 1.49 1.69 -10.06
CA LEU A 59 0.09 1.92 -10.39
C LEU A 59 -0.15 1.98 -11.91
N THR A 60 0.75 2.65 -12.66
CA THR A 60 0.58 2.88 -14.10
C THR A 60 1.21 1.81 -14.98
N GLY A 61 2.12 0.98 -14.45
CA GLY A 61 2.90 0.03 -15.23
C GLY A 61 3.90 0.68 -16.20
N THR A 62 4.24 1.97 -16.01
CA THR A 62 5.10 2.73 -16.90
C THR A 62 6.29 3.34 -16.18
N TYR A 63 7.38 3.58 -16.91
CA TYR A 63 8.54 4.29 -16.41
C TYR A 63 8.20 5.76 -16.07
N ASN A 64 8.92 6.35 -15.12
CA ASN A 64 8.62 7.69 -14.61
C ASN A 64 8.73 8.81 -15.66
N HIS A 65 9.56 8.66 -16.68
CA HIS A 65 9.59 9.62 -17.81
C HIS A 65 8.35 9.53 -18.71
N VAL A 66 7.59 8.41 -18.64
CA VAL A 66 6.33 8.23 -19.37
C VAL A 66 5.14 8.74 -18.54
N ASN A 67 5.06 8.37 -17.25
CA ASN A 67 3.98 8.83 -16.36
C ASN A 67 4.21 10.24 -15.79
N CYS A 68 5.36 10.84 -16.06
CA CYS A 68 5.77 12.19 -15.64
C CYS A 68 5.94 12.37 -14.13
N VAL A 69 5.91 11.32 -13.32
CA VAL A 69 6.11 11.39 -11.86
C VAL A 69 7.57 11.07 -11.56
N THR A 70 8.44 12.07 -11.59
CA THR A 70 9.89 11.89 -11.55
C THR A 70 10.54 12.23 -10.20
N THR A 71 9.83 12.94 -9.32
CA THR A 71 10.32 13.37 -8.01
C THR A 71 9.29 13.10 -6.91
N LEU A 72 9.70 13.23 -5.63
CA LEU A 72 8.78 13.13 -4.48
C LEU A 72 7.63 14.15 -4.53
N ASN A 73 7.89 15.31 -5.12
CA ASN A 73 6.96 16.44 -5.15
C ASN A 73 6.14 16.50 -6.45
N THR A 74 6.33 15.55 -7.36
CA THR A 74 5.58 15.52 -8.62
C THR A 74 4.33 14.68 -8.43
N PRO A 75 3.13 15.27 -8.36
CA PRO A 75 1.91 14.51 -8.17
C PRO A 75 1.53 13.74 -9.43
N ILE A 76 0.74 12.69 -9.28
CA ILE A 76 0.22 11.92 -10.40
C ILE A 76 -0.92 12.68 -11.09
N ASN A 77 -0.97 12.61 -12.41
CA ASN A 77 -2.21 12.92 -13.14
C ASN A 77 -3.14 11.71 -13.05
N ASN A 78 -4.22 11.83 -12.31
CA ASN A 78 -5.15 10.71 -12.07
C ASN A 78 -5.98 10.30 -13.30
N ARG A 79 -5.88 11.04 -14.41
CA ARG A 79 -6.47 10.66 -15.70
C ARG A 79 -5.69 9.56 -16.41
N LEU A 80 -4.43 9.34 -16.02
CA LEU A 80 -3.61 8.28 -16.62
C LEU A 80 -4.27 6.91 -16.49
N PRO A 81 -4.07 6.02 -17.47
CA PRO A 81 -4.40 4.61 -17.33
C PRO A 81 -3.65 4.00 -16.15
N ASN A 82 -4.31 3.14 -15.40
CA ASN A 82 -3.70 2.45 -14.28
C ASN A 82 -4.31 1.05 -14.10
N VAL A 83 -3.63 0.20 -13.34
CA VAL A 83 -4.02 -1.19 -13.12
C VAL A 83 -5.44 -1.31 -12.53
N ALA A 84 -5.81 -0.40 -11.62
CA ALA A 84 -7.12 -0.45 -10.98
C ALA A 84 -8.25 -0.14 -11.98
N LYS A 85 -8.08 0.88 -12.84
CA LYS A 85 -9.04 1.17 -13.91
C LYS A 85 -9.24 -0.01 -14.86
N HIS A 86 -8.16 -0.67 -15.24
CA HIS A 86 -8.24 -1.84 -16.12
C HIS A 86 -8.96 -3.01 -15.45
N LEU A 87 -8.66 -3.28 -14.17
CA LEU A 87 -9.32 -4.35 -13.43
C LEU A 87 -10.79 -4.02 -13.15
N GLN A 88 -11.11 -2.76 -12.80
CA GLN A 88 -12.49 -2.30 -12.61
C GLN A 88 -13.30 -2.46 -13.91
N TYR A 89 -12.72 -2.07 -15.06
CA TYR A 89 -13.33 -2.30 -16.38
C TYR A 89 -13.52 -3.79 -16.68
N GLY A 90 -12.62 -4.64 -16.18
CA GLY A 90 -12.70 -6.11 -16.26
C GLY A 90 -13.69 -6.76 -15.26
N GLY A 91 -14.46 -5.96 -14.53
CA GLY A 91 -15.50 -6.45 -13.60
C GLY A 91 -15.01 -6.77 -12.19
N TYR A 92 -13.80 -6.33 -11.82
CA TYR A 92 -13.32 -6.45 -10.45
C TYR A 92 -13.89 -5.35 -9.56
N GLN A 93 -14.19 -5.68 -8.32
CA GLN A 93 -14.30 -4.68 -7.26
C GLN A 93 -12.90 -4.25 -6.83
N THR A 94 -12.68 -2.95 -6.71
CA THR A 94 -11.35 -2.39 -6.52
C THR A 94 -11.28 -1.51 -5.28
N ALA A 95 -10.23 -1.66 -4.49
CA ALA A 95 -9.99 -0.78 -3.35
C ALA A 95 -8.50 -0.47 -3.15
N ILE A 96 -8.23 0.73 -2.59
CA ILE A 96 -6.93 1.09 -2.06
C ILE A 96 -7.07 1.68 -0.67
N ILE A 97 -6.26 1.20 0.27
CA ILE A 97 -6.29 1.62 1.67
C ILE A 97 -4.85 1.83 2.17
N GLY A 98 -4.61 2.97 2.80
CA GLY A 98 -3.33 3.32 3.41
C GLY A 98 -2.55 4.37 2.64
N LYS A 99 -1.22 4.27 2.59
CA LYS A 99 -0.37 5.31 2.01
C LYS A 99 -0.56 5.45 0.50
N TRP A 100 -0.98 6.64 0.07
CA TRP A 100 -1.09 7.04 -1.34
C TRP A 100 0.17 7.72 -1.84
N HIS A 101 0.46 8.88 -1.29
CA HIS A 101 1.65 9.69 -1.55
C HIS A 101 1.89 9.98 -3.06
N LEU A 102 0.81 10.25 -3.80
CA LEU A 102 0.85 10.61 -5.23
C LEU A 102 0.21 11.98 -5.51
N GLY A 103 0.08 12.81 -4.49
CA GLY A 103 -0.52 14.13 -4.54
C GLY A 103 -1.85 14.19 -3.80
N GLU A 104 -2.32 15.42 -3.60
CA GLU A 104 -3.58 15.74 -2.91
C GLU A 104 -4.45 16.61 -3.82
N GLY A 105 -5.76 16.58 -3.58
CA GLY A 105 -6.74 17.29 -4.38
C GLY A 105 -7.29 16.48 -5.54
N GLU A 106 -8.40 16.93 -6.08
CA GLU A 106 -9.26 16.21 -7.03
C GLU A 106 -8.52 15.62 -8.26
N GLU A 107 -7.49 16.32 -8.76
CA GLU A 107 -6.72 15.85 -9.92
C GLU A 107 -5.70 14.76 -9.61
N HIS A 108 -5.49 14.46 -8.31
CA HIS A 108 -4.49 13.53 -7.81
C HIS A 108 -5.05 12.41 -6.94
N GLU A 109 -6.36 12.44 -6.68
CA GLU A 109 -7.06 11.41 -5.91
C GLU A 109 -7.01 10.03 -6.60
N PRO A 110 -7.11 8.94 -5.83
CA PRO A 110 -7.19 7.60 -6.39
C PRO A 110 -8.35 7.44 -7.36
N THR A 111 -8.07 6.95 -8.58
CA THR A 111 -9.08 6.67 -9.60
C THR A 111 -9.01 5.24 -10.09
N GLY A 112 -10.16 4.66 -10.46
CA GLY A 112 -10.31 3.25 -10.80
C GLY A 112 -10.53 2.36 -9.57
N PHE A 113 -10.82 2.98 -8.43
CA PHE A 113 -11.16 2.29 -7.18
C PHE A 113 -12.61 2.58 -6.80
N ASP A 114 -13.37 1.52 -6.48
CA ASP A 114 -14.74 1.64 -5.96
C ASP A 114 -14.74 2.15 -4.51
N TYR A 115 -13.66 1.87 -3.80
CA TYR A 115 -13.43 2.36 -2.44
C TYR A 115 -11.97 2.78 -2.25
N TRP A 116 -11.75 3.92 -1.59
CA TRP A 116 -10.42 4.32 -1.18
C TRP A 116 -10.44 5.10 0.14
N SER A 117 -9.44 4.84 0.96
CA SER A 117 -9.20 5.52 2.23
C SER A 117 -7.70 5.65 2.42
N VAL A 118 -7.17 6.84 2.18
CA VAL A 118 -5.73 7.05 2.03
C VAL A 118 -5.18 8.08 3.00
N LEU A 119 -3.93 7.85 3.43
CA LEU A 119 -3.18 8.79 4.26
C LEU A 119 -2.77 10.01 3.42
N PRO A 120 -3.02 11.25 3.88
CA PRO A 120 -2.48 12.45 3.25
C PRO A 120 -0.96 12.48 3.42
N GLY A 121 -0.24 12.94 2.40
CA GLY A 121 1.22 13.05 2.41
C GLY A 121 1.94 11.77 2.85
N GLN A 122 2.78 11.87 3.86
CA GLN A 122 3.49 10.73 4.45
C GLN A 122 2.63 9.93 5.45
N GLY A 123 1.56 10.53 5.97
CA GLY A 123 0.73 9.99 7.04
C GLY A 123 1.44 9.97 8.40
N ASP A 124 0.65 9.78 9.45
CA ASP A 124 1.12 9.65 10.83
C ASP A 124 1.04 8.20 11.30
N TYR A 125 1.89 7.81 12.27
CA TYR A 125 1.85 6.48 12.86
C TYR A 125 0.74 6.32 13.90
N PHE A 126 0.44 7.39 14.64
CA PHE A 126 -0.60 7.42 15.67
C PHE A 126 -1.68 8.42 15.30
N ASP A 127 -2.91 8.07 15.59
CA ASP A 127 -4.11 8.88 15.38
C ASP A 127 -4.14 9.55 13.99
N PRO A 128 -3.95 8.73 12.92
CA PRO A 128 -3.75 9.25 11.58
C PRO A 128 -5.05 9.83 11.01
N LYS A 129 -4.88 10.90 10.24
CA LYS A 129 -5.91 11.37 9.33
C LYS A 129 -5.94 10.49 8.08
N PHE A 130 -7.13 10.32 7.53
CA PHE A 130 -7.36 9.73 6.21
C PHE A 130 -8.20 10.66 5.36
N ILE A 131 -8.00 10.58 4.06
CA ILE A 131 -8.98 11.06 3.09
C ILE A 131 -9.70 9.82 2.58
N GLU A 132 -10.97 9.69 2.90
CA GLU A 132 -11.82 8.57 2.52
C GLU A 132 -12.90 9.04 1.55
N MET A 133 -12.84 8.55 0.31
CA MET A 133 -13.78 8.94 -0.74
C MET A 133 -13.96 10.47 -0.83
N GLY A 134 -12.85 11.22 -0.77
CA GLY A 134 -12.82 12.70 -0.84
C GLY A 134 -13.14 13.43 0.46
N LYS A 135 -13.34 12.72 1.59
CA LYS A 135 -13.65 13.34 2.89
C LYS A 135 -12.53 13.08 3.89
N GLU A 136 -12.10 14.12 4.58
CA GLU A 136 -11.16 13.97 5.70
C GLU A 136 -11.87 13.29 6.88
N ILE A 137 -11.23 12.26 7.44
CA ILE A 137 -11.64 11.57 8.65
C ILE A 137 -10.43 11.41 9.58
N GLU A 138 -10.66 11.46 10.88
CA GLU A 138 -9.66 11.20 11.90
C GLU A 138 -9.93 9.83 12.53
N GLU A 139 -8.87 9.05 12.71
CA GLU A 139 -8.93 7.72 13.31
C GLU A 139 -8.04 7.70 14.54
N THR A 140 -8.48 7.06 15.61
CA THR A 140 -7.67 6.90 16.83
C THR A 140 -7.00 5.54 16.86
N GLY A 141 -5.69 5.52 17.08
CA GLY A 141 -4.91 4.30 17.21
C GLY A 141 -3.67 4.26 16.32
N TYR A 142 -3.15 3.06 16.09
CA TYR A 142 -1.93 2.84 15.32
C TYR A 142 -2.23 2.59 13.83
N ALA A 143 -1.60 3.35 12.95
CA ALA A 143 -1.90 3.37 11.52
C ALA A 143 -1.88 1.98 10.86
N THR A 144 -0.91 1.11 11.21
CA THR A 144 -0.83 -0.24 10.65
C THR A 144 -2.05 -1.08 11.01
N ASP A 145 -2.53 -0.99 12.27
CA ASP A 145 -3.69 -1.72 12.74
C ASP A 145 -4.98 -1.18 12.10
N ILE A 146 -5.08 0.15 11.96
CA ILE A 146 -6.23 0.82 11.32
C ILE A 146 -6.31 0.43 9.85
N ILE A 147 -5.21 0.53 9.08
CA ILE A 147 -5.15 0.15 7.68
C ILE A 147 -5.55 -1.32 7.50
N THR A 148 -5.00 -2.21 8.35
CA THR A 148 -5.34 -3.64 8.34
C THR A 148 -6.82 -3.86 8.59
N SER A 149 -7.38 -3.21 9.61
CA SER A 149 -8.80 -3.33 9.98
C SER A 149 -9.72 -2.82 8.86
N LYS A 150 -9.39 -1.68 8.23
CA LYS A 150 -10.14 -1.16 7.06
C LYS A 150 -10.09 -2.15 5.89
N CYS A 151 -8.93 -2.75 5.60
CA CYS A 151 -8.81 -3.79 4.57
C CYS A 151 -9.68 -5.02 4.86
N ILE A 152 -9.66 -5.52 6.10
CA ILE A 152 -10.47 -6.67 6.52
C ILE A 152 -11.97 -6.35 6.44
N ASN A 153 -12.37 -5.16 6.89
CA ASN A 153 -13.76 -4.70 6.83
C ASN A 153 -14.25 -4.61 5.38
N TRP A 154 -13.44 -4.02 4.49
CA TRP A 154 -13.78 -3.96 3.06
C TRP A 154 -13.90 -5.37 2.45
N LEU A 155 -12.94 -6.26 2.73
CA LEU A 155 -12.99 -7.66 2.28
C LEU A 155 -14.22 -8.40 2.78
N SER A 156 -14.70 -8.07 3.98
CA SER A 156 -15.88 -8.71 4.57
C SER A 156 -17.19 -8.20 3.97
N SER A 157 -17.25 -6.93 3.61
CA SER A 157 -18.46 -6.25 3.11
C SER A 157 -18.63 -6.31 1.59
N ARG A 158 -17.58 -6.70 0.84
CA ARG A 158 -17.61 -6.75 -0.62
C ARG A 158 -18.65 -7.73 -1.18
N ASN A 159 -19.06 -7.57 -2.42
CA ASN A 159 -19.86 -8.57 -3.13
C ASN A 159 -19.01 -9.83 -3.40
N LYS A 160 -19.38 -10.94 -2.78
CA LYS A 160 -18.63 -12.21 -2.86
C LYS A 160 -18.74 -12.91 -4.22
N ASN A 161 -19.64 -12.44 -5.08
CA ASN A 161 -19.85 -13.01 -6.43
C ASN A 161 -18.97 -12.37 -7.51
N GLN A 162 -18.16 -11.36 -7.13
CA GLN A 162 -17.24 -10.68 -8.05
C GLN A 162 -15.79 -10.87 -7.60
N PRO A 163 -14.84 -10.98 -8.53
CA PRO A 163 -13.43 -10.93 -8.20
C PRO A 163 -13.08 -9.54 -7.64
N PHE A 164 -12.02 -9.46 -6.86
CA PHE A 164 -11.59 -8.19 -6.29
C PHE A 164 -10.10 -7.93 -6.46
N PHE A 165 -9.75 -6.66 -6.46
CA PHE A 165 -8.40 -6.15 -6.39
C PHE A 165 -8.28 -5.18 -5.20
N LEU A 166 -7.46 -5.54 -4.22
CA LEU A 166 -7.18 -4.72 -3.04
C LEU A 166 -5.71 -4.32 -3.02
N MET A 167 -5.43 -3.03 -2.93
CA MET A 167 -4.12 -2.48 -2.62
C MET A 167 -4.09 -2.06 -1.13
N CYS A 168 -3.33 -2.78 -0.32
CA CYS A 168 -3.12 -2.51 1.10
C CYS A 168 -1.73 -1.90 1.28
N HIS A 169 -1.66 -0.61 1.52
CA HIS A 169 -0.41 0.15 1.53
C HIS A 169 -0.08 0.66 2.92
N HIS A 170 0.84 -0.03 3.62
CA HIS A 170 1.32 0.39 4.92
C HIS A 170 2.33 1.54 4.82
N LYS A 171 2.25 2.49 5.77
CA LYS A 171 3.31 3.49 6.01
C LYS A 171 4.57 2.82 6.61
N ALA A 172 4.38 1.87 7.52
CA ALA A 172 5.48 1.19 8.18
C ALA A 172 6.31 0.33 7.18
N PRO A 173 7.63 0.20 7.40
CA PRO A 173 8.44 0.80 8.45
C PRO A 173 9.18 2.10 8.06
N HIS A 174 8.57 2.96 7.23
CA HIS A 174 9.16 4.25 6.87
C HIS A 174 9.52 5.08 8.13
N ARG A 175 10.60 5.87 8.04
CA ARG A 175 10.89 6.86 9.09
C ARG A 175 9.62 7.72 9.34
N GLU A 176 9.35 8.18 10.56
CA GLU A 176 10.32 8.24 11.67
C GLU A 176 10.33 7.00 12.59
N TRP A 177 10.04 5.80 12.09
CA TRP A 177 10.16 4.53 12.83
C TRP A 177 9.51 4.53 14.22
N GLU A 178 8.27 4.93 14.30
CA GLU A 178 7.51 4.85 15.55
C GLU A 178 6.88 3.46 15.69
N PRO A 179 7.45 2.59 16.53
CA PRO A 179 6.93 1.23 16.66
C PRO A 179 5.62 1.21 17.44
N HIS A 180 4.76 0.24 17.11
CA HIS A 180 3.58 -0.02 17.94
C HIS A 180 4.01 -0.27 19.40
N PRO A 181 3.29 0.26 20.40
CA PRO A 181 3.65 0.13 21.83
C PRO A 181 3.94 -1.29 22.28
N LYS A 182 3.21 -2.28 21.74
CA LYS A 182 3.43 -3.72 22.04
C LYS A 182 4.80 -4.24 21.61
N ASN A 183 5.47 -3.57 20.67
CA ASN A 183 6.75 -4.01 20.10
C ASN A 183 7.95 -3.19 20.59
N ARG A 184 7.73 -2.14 21.40
CA ARG A 184 8.81 -1.23 21.85
C ARG A 184 9.94 -1.95 22.59
N LYS A 185 9.59 -2.99 23.34
CA LYS A 185 10.56 -3.76 24.14
C LYS A 185 11.14 -4.99 23.44
N LEU A 186 10.84 -5.17 22.16
CA LEU A 186 11.21 -6.40 21.45
C LEU A 186 12.74 -6.61 21.35
N TYR A 187 13.51 -5.53 21.44
CA TYR A 187 14.98 -5.52 21.31
C TYR A 187 15.67 -4.82 22.49
N GLU A 188 14.96 -4.60 23.60
CA GLU A 188 15.57 -4.17 24.86
C GLU A 188 16.18 -5.41 25.51
N GLU A 189 17.52 -5.45 25.66
CA GLU A 189 18.26 -6.46 26.44
C GLU A 189 18.18 -6.15 27.94
#